data_62ecad503ef784ada71f9d5b2f255a51
#
_entry.id   62ecad503ef784ada71f9d5b2f255a51
#
_cell.length_a   1.000
_cell.length_b   1.000
_cell.length_c   1.000
_cell.angle_alpha   90.00
_cell.angle_beta   90.00
_cell.angle_gamma   90.00
#
_symmetry.space_group_name_H-M   'P 1'
#
loop_
_entity.id
_entity.type
_entity.pdbx_description
1 polymer ?
#
loop_
_entity_poly.entity_id
_entity_poly.type
_entity_poly.pdbx_seq_one_letter_code
_entity_poly.pdbx_strand_id
1 'polypeptide(L)'
;MYLGKRDLHNRKLPKSFNHIKSVKDRRYGDRYEKIFHTIINQWCDCKFDGGKTGWEAIDFKNKENKIGIELKSRRIKKFQYDDIMISYSKYDAARKLMRKGYVVYFFWKFTDKLCFWKVPALLKGYRIEDGGTDKRGSRERSKCLYIPMTELLDFKDYPTYIDYMESNEITNV
;
A
#
# COMPACT_ATOMS: atom_id res chain seq x y z
N MET A 1 -27.99 -39.55 -16.39
CA MET A 1 -27.52 -38.41 -17.19
C MET A 1 -26.84 -37.43 -16.23
N TYR A 2 -25.49 -37.49 -16.15
CA TYR A 2 -24.69 -36.66 -15.23
C TYR A 2 -24.38 -35.34 -15.91
N LEU A 3 -24.93 -34.23 -15.44
CA LEU A 3 -24.57 -32.90 -15.87
C LEU A 3 -23.30 -32.47 -15.13
N GLY A 4 -22.26 -32.21 -15.89
CA GLY A 4 -20.89 -31.95 -15.43
C GLY A 4 -20.71 -30.66 -14.65
N LYS A 5 -19.88 -30.74 -13.62
CA LYS A 5 -19.40 -29.64 -12.75
C LYS A 5 -18.37 -28.71 -13.42
N ARG A 6 -18.59 -28.21 -14.64
CA ARG A 6 -17.54 -27.47 -15.35
C ARG A 6 -17.83 -26.02 -15.71
N ASP A 7 -18.80 -25.32 -15.16
CA ASP A 7 -19.10 -23.95 -15.64
C ASP A 7 -19.25 -22.84 -14.59
N LEU A 8 -18.70 -23.01 -13.40
CA LEU A 8 -18.80 -21.94 -12.37
C LEU A 8 -17.60 -20.98 -12.33
N HIS A 9 -16.51 -21.26 -13.03
CA HIS A 9 -15.28 -20.46 -12.95
C HIS A 9 -15.14 -19.34 -13.98
N ASN A 10 -16.00 -19.24 -14.98
CA ASN A 10 -15.89 -18.29 -16.09
C ASN A 10 -16.99 -17.24 -16.18
N ARG A 11 -17.80 -17.04 -15.14
CA ARG A 11 -18.74 -15.92 -15.14
C ARG A 11 -18.00 -14.61 -14.90
N LYS A 12 -17.74 -13.84 -15.98
CA LYS A 12 -17.32 -12.43 -15.88
C LYS A 12 -18.34 -11.70 -15.00
N LEU A 13 -17.90 -11.26 -13.82
CA LEU A 13 -18.74 -10.44 -12.96
C LEU A 13 -19.19 -9.17 -13.72
N PRO A 14 -20.43 -8.69 -13.51
CA PRO A 14 -20.91 -7.48 -14.16
C PRO A 14 -19.95 -6.31 -13.95
N LYS A 15 -19.76 -5.45 -14.97
CA LYS A 15 -18.89 -4.26 -14.89
C LYS A 15 -19.21 -3.37 -13.67
N SER A 16 -20.49 -3.31 -13.28
CA SER A 16 -20.97 -2.60 -12.09
C SER A 16 -20.35 -3.13 -10.79
N PHE A 17 -20.19 -4.45 -10.65
CA PHE A 17 -19.61 -5.06 -9.44
C PHE A 17 -18.11 -4.73 -9.28
N ASN A 18 -17.35 -4.74 -10.38
CA ASN A 18 -15.94 -4.36 -10.35
C ASN A 18 -15.76 -2.88 -10.03
N HIS A 19 -16.66 -2.02 -10.49
CA HIS A 19 -16.65 -0.59 -10.16
C HIS A 19 -16.90 -0.35 -8.67
N ILE A 20 -17.92 -0.97 -8.09
CA ILE A 20 -18.25 -0.84 -6.65
C ILE A 20 -17.07 -1.32 -5.78
N LYS A 21 -16.45 -2.44 -6.14
CA LYS A 21 -15.28 -2.94 -5.41
C LYS A 21 -14.09 -1.98 -5.49
N SER A 22 -13.83 -1.44 -6.65
CA SER A 22 -12.77 -0.45 -6.87
C SER A 22 -12.99 0.82 -6.03
N VAL A 23 -14.23 1.32 -5.93
CA VAL A 23 -14.59 2.47 -5.09
C VAL A 23 -14.39 2.18 -3.60
N LYS A 24 -14.82 0.99 -3.13
CA LYS A 24 -14.62 0.57 -1.73
C LYS A 24 -13.13 0.44 -1.38
N ASP A 25 -12.34 -0.12 -2.28
CA ASP A 25 -10.90 -0.27 -2.07
C ASP A 25 -10.19 1.10 -2.03
N ARG A 26 -10.61 2.04 -2.87
CA ARG A 26 -10.08 3.41 -2.85
C ARG A 26 -10.42 4.12 -1.54
N ARG A 27 -11.71 4.12 -1.15
CA ARG A 27 -12.14 4.72 0.13
C ARG A 27 -11.39 4.15 1.34
N TYR A 28 -11.14 2.85 1.32
CA TYR A 28 -10.34 2.19 2.35
C TYR A 28 -8.90 2.74 2.38
N GLY A 29 -8.25 2.88 1.22
CA GLY A 29 -6.93 3.48 1.11
C GLY A 29 -6.90 4.92 1.60
N ASP A 30 -7.77 5.77 1.05
CA ASP A 30 -7.85 7.20 1.36
C ASP A 30 -8.08 7.48 2.85
N ARG A 31 -8.91 6.63 3.51
CA ARG A 31 -9.14 6.73 4.94
C ARG A 31 -7.86 6.50 5.74
N TYR A 32 -7.13 5.42 5.44
CA TYR A 32 -5.91 5.10 6.17
C TYR A 32 -4.76 6.05 5.85
N GLU A 33 -4.71 6.63 4.66
CA GLU A 33 -3.76 7.69 4.33
C GLU A 33 -3.97 8.92 5.22
N LYS A 34 -5.21 9.35 5.43
CA LYS A 34 -5.52 10.49 6.32
C LYS A 34 -5.10 10.23 7.76
N ILE A 35 -5.45 9.06 8.31
CA ILE A 35 -5.11 8.66 9.68
C ILE A 35 -3.58 8.59 9.83
N PHE A 36 -2.91 7.91 8.91
CA PHE A 36 -1.47 7.75 8.93
C PHE A 36 -0.75 9.11 8.84
N HIS A 37 -1.26 10.04 8.02
CA HIS A 37 -0.70 11.39 7.92
C HIS A 37 -0.72 12.13 9.26
N THR A 38 -1.83 12.05 9.99
CA THR A 38 -1.92 12.63 11.35
C THR A 38 -0.88 12.02 12.29
N ILE A 39 -0.76 10.70 12.28
CA ILE A 39 0.14 9.94 13.13
C ILE A 39 1.61 10.28 12.86
N ILE A 40 2.04 10.24 11.62
CA ILE A 40 3.46 10.51 11.30
C ILE A 40 3.87 11.94 11.65
N ASN A 41 2.97 12.91 11.51
CA ASN A 41 3.24 14.28 11.92
C ASN A 41 3.40 14.43 13.44
N GLN A 42 2.63 13.67 14.22
CA GLN A 42 2.75 13.65 15.67
C GLN A 42 4.02 12.93 16.14
N TRP A 43 4.34 11.79 15.55
CA TRP A 43 5.47 10.96 15.98
C TRP A 43 6.83 11.50 15.59
N CYS A 44 6.92 12.09 14.41
CA CYS A 44 8.21 12.58 13.92
C CYS A 44 8.53 13.99 14.39
N ASP A 45 7.62 14.64 15.11
CA ASP A 45 7.70 16.08 15.44
C ASP A 45 8.13 16.92 14.23
N CYS A 46 7.63 16.52 13.07
CA CYS A 46 7.97 17.14 11.79
C CYS A 46 6.77 17.11 10.84
N LYS A 47 6.72 18.05 9.92
CA LYS A 47 5.61 18.21 9.00
C LYS A 47 5.82 17.45 7.70
N PHE A 48 4.92 16.52 7.41
CA PHE A 48 4.82 15.89 6.10
C PHE A 48 3.77 16.58 5.25
N ASP A 49 4.14 16.97 4.04
CA ASP A 49 3.19 17.33 3.00
C ASP A 49 2.65 16.05 2.37
N GLY A 50 1.35 15.92 2.18
CA GLY A 50 0.81 14.71 1.56
C GLY A 50 -0.64 14.77 1.14
N GLY A 51 -1.00 13.84 0.28
CA GLY A 51 -2.37 13.37 0.09
C GLY A 51 -3.37 14.29 -0.63
N LYS A 52 -2.98 15.47 -1.12
CA LYS A 52 -3.99 16.44 -1.61
C LYS A 52 -4.39 16.30 -3.08
N THR A 53 -3.62 15.61 -3.91
CA THR A 53 -3.88 15.64 -5.37
C THR A 53 -4.16 14.29 -6.02
N GLY A 54 -3.98 13.17 -5.32
CA GLY A 54 -4.15 11.81 -5.89
C GLY A 54 -3.18 11.45 -7.03
N TRP A 55 -2.38 12.41 -7.48
CA TRP A 55 -1.44 12.28 -8.60
C TRP A 55 0.03 12.29 -8.14
N GLU A 56 0.29 12.42 -6.84
CA GLU A 56 1.65 12.38 -6.36
C GLU A 56 2.23 10.96 -6.45
N ALA A 57 3.45 10.90 -6.95
CA ALA A 57 4.13 9.62 -7.14
C ALA A 57 4.47 8.92 -5.82
N ILE A 58 4.64 9.69 -4.72
CA ILE A 58 4.87 9.24 -3.34
C ILE A 58 3.90 10.01 -2.43
N ASP A 59 3.22 9.32 -1.53
CA ASP A 59 2.07 9.83 -0.78
C ASP A 59 2.42 10.97 0.17
N PHE A 60 3.56 10.90 0.89
CA PHE A 60 3.94 11.89 1.90
C PHE A 60 5.41 12.28 1.74
N LYS A 61 5.71 13.57 1.95
CA LYS A 61 7.07 14.10 1.87
C LYS A 61 7.34 15.10 2.99
N ASN A 62 8.45 14.92 3.68
CA ASN A 62 9.04 15.94 4.51
C ASN A 62 10.24 16.54 3.74
N LYS A 63 10.14 17.81 3.37
CA LYS A 63 11.17 18.49 2.56
C LYS A 63 12.39 18.87 3.37
N GLU A 64 12.19 19.21 4.64
CA GLU A 64 13.24 19.62 5.55
C GLU A 64 14.17 18.45 5.88
N ASN A 65 13.61 17.33 6.31
CA ASN A 65 14.37 16.14 6.67
C ASN A 65 14.66 15.21 5.48
N LYS A 66 14.22 15.58 4.27
CA LYS A 66 14.38 14.76 3.05
C LYS A 66 13.86 13.33 3.22
N ILE A 67 12.64 13.18 3.74
CA ILE A 67 11.98 11.87 3.92
C ILE A 67 10.80 11.77 2.97
N GLY A 68 10.68 10.63 2.26
CA GLY A 68 9.52 10.27 1.45
C GLY A 68 8.87 9.00 1.97
N ILE A 69 7.53 8.96 2.00
CA ILE A 69 6.78 7.79 2.47
C ILE A 69 5.66 7.45 1.48
N GLU A 70 5.57 6.20 1.10
CA GLU A 70 4.45 5.61 0.38
C GLU A 70 3.71 4.67 1.33
N LEU A 71 2.38 4.80 1.46
CA LEU A 71 1.54 3.92 2.27
C LEU A 71 0.69 3.00 1.39
N LYS A 72 0.67 1.73 1.73
CA LYS A 72 -0.21 0.72 1.12
C LYS A 72 -1.04 0.02 2.19
N SER A 73 -2.33 0.22 2.18
CA SER A 73 -3.26 -0.50 3.06
C SER A 73 -3.63 -1.85 2.44
N ARG A 74 -3.53 -2.92 3.21
CA ARG A 74 -3.82 -4.29 2.82
C ARG A 74 -4.78 -4.95 3.80
N ARG A 75 -5.84 -5.62 3.27
CA ARG A 75 -6.83 -6.37 4.07
C ARG A 75 -6.39 -7.82 4.30
N ILE A 76 -5.10 -8.02 4.55
CA ILE A 76 -4.47 -9.30 4.84
C ILE A 76 -3.63 -9.16 6.10
N LYS A 77 -3.31 -10.28 6.74
CA LYS A 77 -2.32 -10.32 7.82
C LYS A 77 -0.91 -10.27 7.26
N LYS A 78 0.04 -9.76 8.05
CA LYS A 78 1.47 -9.96 7.76
C LYS A 78 1.73 -11.47 7.70
N PHE A 79 2.59 -11.92 6.83
CA PHE A 79 2.89 -13.34 6.62
C PHE A 79 1.72 -14.22 6.09
N GLN A 80 0.64 -13.63 5.57
CA GLN A 80 -0.35 -14.40 4.81
C GLN A 80 0.23 -14.90 3.48
N TYR A 81 1.25 -14.22 2.97
CA TYR A 81 2.04 -14.59 1.80
C TYR A 81 3.52 -14.42 2.12
N ASP A 82 4.41 -15.05 1.38
CA ASP A 82 5.86 -14.98 1.59
C ASP A 82 6.45 -13.64 1.17
N ASP A 83 5.80 -12.96 0.23
CA ASP A 83 6.20 -11.64 -0.25
C ASP A 83 5.03 -10.67 -0.40
N ILE A 84 5.34 -9.38 -0.48
CA ILE A 84 4.40 -8.31 -0.78
C ILE A 84 4.76 -7.63 -2.09
N MET A 85 3.75 -7.43 -2.92
CA MET A 85 3.91 -6.82 -4.24
C MET A 85 3.63 -5.32 -4.21
N ILE A 86 4.50 -4.55 -4.86
CA ILE A 86 4.27 -3.13 -5.17
C ILE A 86 4.56 -2.87 -6.66
N SER A 87 3.83 -1.94 -7.26
CA SER A 87 4.10 -1.52 -8.63
C SER A 87 5.53 -0.98 -8.78
N TYR A 88 6.25 -1.43 -9.80
CA TYR A 88 7.61 -0.96 -10.08
C TYR A 88 7.67 0.55 -10.31
N SER A 89 6.59 1.16 -10.82
CA SER A 89 6.49 2.62 -10.98
C SER A 89 6.64 3.39 -9.65
N LYS A 90 6.20 2.80 -8.53
CA LYS A 90 6.39 3.38 -7.19
C LYS A 90 7.87 3.33 -6.76
N TYR A 91 8.56 2.24 -7.08
CA TYR A 91 10.00 2.16 -6.86
C TYR A 91 10.77 3.17 -7.73
N ASP A 92 10.40 3.36 -8.99
CA ASP A 92 11.02 4.38 -9.85
C ASP A 92 10.78 5.80 -9.31
N ALA A 93 9.58 6.07 -8.79
CA ALA A 93 9.29 7.34 -8.14
C ALA A 93 10.16 7.55 -6.88
N ALA A 94 10.31 6.51 -6.06
CA ALA A 94 11.22 6.53 -4.91
C ALA A 94 12.67 6.82 -5.32
N ARG A 95 13.17 6.13 -6.37
CA ARG A 95 14.53 6.38 -6.90
C ARG A 95 14.72 7.83 -7.35
N LYS A 96 13.72 8.44 -7.99
CA LYS A 96 13.78 9.84 -8.41
C LYS A 96 13.92 10.77 -7.19
N LEU A 97 13.24 10.48 -6.09
CA LEU A 97 13.40 11.23 -4.83
C LEU A 97 14.77 10.97 -4.19
N MET A 98 15.23 9.73 -4.16
CA MET A 98 16.54 9.37 -3.59
C MET A 98 17.69 10.09 -4.31
N ARG A 99 17.61 10.29 -5.63
CA ARG A 99 18.58 11.12 -6.38
C ARG A 99 18.58 12.59 -5.96
N LYS A 100 17.50 13.07 -5.31
CA LYS A 100 17.38 14.42 -4.72
C LYS A 100 17.77 14.45 -3.24
N GLY A 101 18.39 13.38 -2.73
CA GLY A 101 18.87 13.25 -1.36
C GLY A 101 17.82 12.78 -0.35
N TYR A 102 16.63 12.30 -0.79
CA TYR A 102 15.62 11.76 0.11
C TYR A 102 15.95 10.34 0.55
N VAL A 103 15.63 10.01 1.79
CA VAL A 103 15.43 8.64 2.24
C VAL A 103 13.96 8.30 2.04
N VAL A 104 13.67 7.16 1.41
CA VAL A 104 12.29 6.76 1.10
C VAL A 104 11.95 5.47 1.82
N TYR A 105 10.74 5.44 2.41
CA TYR A 105 10.17 4.29 3.08
C TYR A 105 8.86 3.91 2.43
N PHE A 106 8.63 2.61 2.26
CA PHE A 106 7.33 2.07 1.94
C PHE A 106 6.72 1.47 3.19
N PHE A 107 5.50 1.88 3.51
CA PHE A 107 4.73 1.39 4.63
C PHE A 107 3.60 0.51 4.16
N TRP A 108 3.35 -0.57 4.88
CA TRP A 108 2.18 -1.43 4.68
C TRP A 108 1.38 -1.52 5.96
N LYS A 109 0.12 -1.09 5.89
CA LYS A 109 -0.88 -1.33 6.91
C LYS A 109 -1.55 -2.67 6.61
N PHE A 110 -1.21 -3.68 7.36
CA PHE A 110 -1.89 -4.98 7.41
C PHE A 110 -3.06 -4.95 8.39
N THR A 111 -3.86 -6.02 8.49
CA THR A 111 -4.94 -6.11 9.47
C THR A 111 -4.43 -6.26 10.90
N ASP A 112 -3.24 -6.80 11.08
CA ASP A 112 -2.60 -7.12 12.36
C ASP A 112 -1.36 -6.29 12.68
N LYS A 113 -0.77 -5.61 11.68
CA LYS A 113 0.49 -4.88 11.87
C LYS A 113 0.64 -3.70 10.92
N LEU A 114 1.40 -2.71 11.37
CA LEU A 114 1.99 -1.68 10.52
C LEU A 114 3.48 -1.99 10.35
N CYS A 115 3.90 -2.11 9.11
CA CYS A 115 5.28 -2.47 8.78
C CYS A 115 5.86 -1.46 7.80
N PHE A 116 7.19 -1.39 7.75
CA PHE A 116 7.87 -0.54 6.81
C PHE A 116 9.11 -1.22 6.21
N TRP A 117 9.52 -0.72 5.08
CA TRP A 117 10.72 -1.13 4.37
C TRP A 117 11.44 0.13 3.87
N LYS A 118 12.71 0.25 4.20
CA LYS A 118 13.57 1.32 3.67
C LYS A 118 13.93 0.97 2.23
N VAL A 119 13.54 1.80 1.29
CA VAL A 119 13.79 1.54 -0.13
C VAL A 119 15.29 1.55 -0.42
N PRO A 120 15.88 0.43 -0.91
CA PRO A 120 17.31 0.40 -1.24
C PRO A 120 17.58 1.10 -2.56
N ALA A 121 18.80 1.60 -2.73
CA ALA A 121 19.25 2.21 -3.97
C ALA A 121 19.31 1.21 -5.14
N LEU A 122 19.61 -0.05 -4.83
CA LEU A 122 19.74 -1.15 -5.80
C LEU A 122 18.88 -2.34 -5.36
N LEU A 123 18.14 -2.91 -6.31
CA LEU A 123 17.29 -4.10 -6.09
C LEU A 123 18.05 -5.40 -6.40
N LYS A 124 19.22 -5.58 -5.81
CA LYS A 124 19.97 -6.83 -6.00
C LYS A 124 19.26 -7.97 -5.26
N GLY A 125 18.88 -9.01 -6.00
CA GLY A 125 18.22 -10.21 -5.44
C GLY A 125 16.70 -10.13 -5.31
N TYR A 126 16.08 -8.98 -5.62
CA TYR A 126 14.61 -8.88 -5.62
C TYR A 126 14.00 -9.41 -6.90
N ARG A 127 12.88 -10.10 -6.77
CA ARG A 127 12.08 -10.58 -7.90
C ARG A 127 11.29 -9.43 -8.52
N ILE A 128 11.41 -9.26 -9.84
CA ILE A 128 10.68 -8.25 -10.61
C ILE A 128 10.01 -8.98 -11.76
N GLU A 129 8.67 -9.00 -11.78
CA GLU A 129 7.87 -9.72 -12.75
C GLU A 129 6.62 -8.93 -13.13
N ASP A 130 6.01 -9.30 -14.23
CA ASP A 130 4.68 -8.78 -14.57
C ASP A 130 3.65 -9.33 -13.59
N GLY A 131 3.05 -8.44 -12.85
CA GLY A 131 2.08 -8.73 -11.80
C GLY A 131 0.87 -7.81 -11.88
N GLY A 132 -0.11 -8.13 -11.09
CA GLY A 132 -1.35 -7.35 -11.00
C GLY A 132 -2.55 -8.27 -10.88
N THR A 133 -3.70 -7.69 -10.59
CA THR A 133 -4.94 -8.47 -10.52
C THR A 133 -5.79 -8.17 -11.75
N ASP A 134 -6.12 -9.19 -12.55
CA ASP A 134 -7.11 -9.11 -13.63
C ASP A 134 -8.52 -8.70 -13.13
N LYS A 135 -8.70 -8.63 -11.81
CA LYS A 135 -9.98 -8.36 -11.14
C LYS A 135 -10.52 -6.94 -11.34
N ARG A 136 -9.73 -6.01 -11.85
CA ARG A 136 -10.17 -4.62 -12.10
C ARG A 136 -10.60 -4.37 -13.56
N GLY A 137 -10.59 -5.40 -14.40
CA GLY A 137 -11.03 -5.29 -15.79
C GLY A 137 -10.04 -4.57 -16.72
N SER A 138 -8.90 -4.12 -16.21
CA SER A 138 -7.79 -3.65 -17.02
C SER A 138 -6.81 -4.81 -17.24
N ARG A 139 -6.46 -5.08 -18.48
CA ARG A 139 -5.40 -6.02 -18.86
C ARG A 139 -3.99 -5.47 -18.55
N GLU A 140 -3.87 -4.56 -17.61
CA GLU A 140 -2.61 -3.93 -17.26
C GLU A 140 -1.82 -4.84 -16.33
N ARG A 141 -1.17 -5.84 -16.93
CA ARG A 141 0.00 -6.43 -16.30
C ARG A 141 1.07 -5.35 -16.27
N SER A 142 1.37 -4.86 -15.10
CA SER A 142 2.46 -3.91 -14.90
C SER A 142 3.60 -4.60 -14.18
N LYS A 143 4.83 -4.16 -14.45
CA LYS A 143 5.98 -4.61 -13.67
C LYS A 143 5.73 -4.37 -12.19
N CYS A 144 5.96 -5.40 -11.39
CA CYS A 144 5.84 -5.38 -9.94
C CYS A 144 7.16 -5.83 -9.31
N LEU A 145 7.48 -5.19 -8.21
CA LEU A 145 8.56 -5.56 -7.31
C LEU A 145 7.97 -6.40 -6.18
N TYR A 146 8.58 -7.54 -5.90
CA TYR A 146 8.20 -8.45 -4.82
C TYR A 146 9.24 -8.35 -3.71
N ILE A 147 8.78 -8.01 -2.51
CA ILE A 147 9.60 -7.77 -1.34
C ILE A 147 9.28 -8.89 -0.34
N PRO A 148 10.28 -9.67 0.11
CA PRO A 148 10.05 -10.69 1.13
C PRO A 148 9.44 -10.10 2.39
N MET A 149 8.42 -10.76 2.96
CA MET A 149 7.76 -10.30 4.20
C MET A 149 8.74 -10.25 5.38
N THR A 150 9.80 -11.05 5.35
CA THR A 150 10.86 -11.07 6.36
C THR A 150 11.72 -9.81 6.39
N GLU A 151 11.74 -9.04 5.30
CA GLU A 151 12.46 -7.76 5.23
C GLU A 151 11.64 -6.57 5.76
N LEU A 152 10.34 -6.77 5.99
CA LEU A 152 9.48 -5.74 6.54
C LEU A 152 9.68 -5.65 8.05
N LEU A 153 10.16 -4.51 8.51
CA LEU A 153 10.31 -4.20 9.93
C LEU A 153 8.96 -3.79 10.52
N ASP A 154 8.63 -4.30 11.69
CA ASP A 154 7.43 -3.91 12.42
C ASP A 154 7.60 -2.49 12.96
N PHE A 155 6.58 -1.67 12.78
CA PHE A 155 6.53 -0.35 13.39
C PHE A 155 6.12 -0.49 14.86
N LYS A 156 6.99 -0.09 15.78
CA LYS A 156 6.87 -0.41 17.21
C LYS A 156 5.63 0.17 17.88
N ASP A 157 5.15 1.31 17.40
CA ASP A 157 4.00 2.03 17.98
C ASP A 157 2.66 1.62 17.33
N TYR A 158 2.62 0.42 16.74
CA TYR A 158 1.41 -0.11 16.12
C TYR A 158 0.20 -0.24 17.06
N PRO A 159 0.32 -0.62 18.35
CA PRO A 159 -0.80 -0.61 19.28
C PRO A 159 -1.45 0.78 19.38
N THR A 160 -0.65 1.83 19.58
CA THR A 160 -1.12 3.22 19.61
C THR A 160 -1.81 3.64 18.29
N TYR A 161 -1.34 3.10 17.16
CA TYR A 161 -1.96 3.31 15.88
C TYR A 161 -3.35 2.65 15.77
N ILE A 162 -3.51 1.42 16.27
CA ILE A 162 -4.82 0.75 16.34
C ILE A 162 -5.77 1.52 17.28
N ASP A 163 -5.33 1.86 18.48
CA ASP A 163 -6.13 2.57 19.47
C ASP A 163 -6.63 3.92 18.91
N TYR A 164 -5.76 4.63 18.19
CA TYR A 164 -6.14 5.85 17.48
C TYR A 164 -7.19 5.60 16.40
N MET A 165 -7.07 4.49 15.67
CA MET A 165 -8.00 4.10 14.62
C MET A 165 -9.37 3.76 15.18
N GLU A 166 -9.41 2.96 16.23
CA GLU A 166 -10.64 2.51 16.88
C GLU A 166 -11.36 3.70 17.55
N SER A 167 -10.64 4.61 18.21
CA SER A 167 -11.22 5.80 18.81
C SER A 167 -11.84 6.77 17.79
N ASN A 168 -11.30 6.81 16.56
CA ASN A 168 -11.86 7.65 15.48
C ASN A 168 -12.95 6.95 14.65
N GLU A 169 -13.14 5.64 14.78
CA GLU A 169 -14.29 4.93 14.21
C GLU A 169 -15.58 5.20 14.98
N ILE A 170 -15.48 5.34 16.30
CA ILE A 170 -16.62 5.59 17.18
C ILE A 170 -17.23 6.98 16.97
N THR A 171 -16.47 7.95 16.46
CA THR A 171 -16.94 9.33 16.25
C THR A 171 -17.63 9.56 14.89
N ASN A 172 -17.75 8.54 14.03
CA ASN A 172 -18.35 8.63 12.69
C ASN A 172 -19.54 7.66 12.48
N VAL A 173 -20.24 7.26 13.55
CA VAL A 173 -21.53 6.52 13.50
C VAL A 173 -22.69 7.48 13.70
#